data_b340be9933277284af465238b173335b
#
_entry.id   b340be9933277284af465238b173335b
#
_cell.length_a   1.000
_cell.length_b   1.000
_cell.length_c   1.000
_cell.angle_alpha   90.00
_cell.angle_beta   90.00
_cell.angle_gamma   90.00
#
_symmetry.space_group_name_H-M   'P 1'
#
loop_
_entity.id
_entity.type
_entity.pdbx_description
1 polymer ?
#
loop_
_entity_poly.entity_id
_entity_poly.type
_entity_poly.pdbx_seq_one_letter_code
_entity_poly.pdbx_strand_id
1 'polypeptide(L)'
;MSDFKFWGWDKKPRTMLRFVKPGDIFCFQLNNKNYRFGRIMSFMTVGHISEIFDIESEQPIITDDAIKHAKRIIEPIILDTYSLFDKKIETGSDWRIIGHQNNYSPDGVDNISFAFGIGDDCKKKDFNGNVTSITTEEWEKMPKLSPHGDYDIKKLLDAI
;
A
#
# COMPACT_ATOMS: atom_id res chain seq x y z
N MET A 1 2.41 10.48 -24.48
CA MET A 1 3.21 9.41 -23.84
C MET A 1 2.71 9.14 -22.43
N SER A 2 2.62 7.88 -22.08
CA SER A 2 2.23 7.50 -20.72
C SER A 2 3.42 7.58 -19.77
N ASP A 3 3.19 8.10 -18.56
CA ASP A 3 4.18 8.07 -17.49
C ASP A 3 4.34 6.66 -16.90
N PHE A 4 3.44 5.75 -17.25
CA PHE A 4 3.41 4.41 -16.70
C PHE A 4 4.19 3.44 -17.57
N LYS A 5 4.91 2.53 -16.91
CA LYS A 5 5.56 1.40 -17.55
C LYS A 5 5.10 0.14 -16.83
N PHE A 6 4.50 -0.81 -17.56
CA PHE A 6 4.06 -2.07 -17.01
C PHE A 6 4.90 -3.20 -17.59
N TRP A 7 5.37 -4.11 -16.73
CA TRP A 7 6.09 -5.31 -17.17
C TRP A 7 5.30 -6.59 -16.91
N GLY A 8 4.24 -6.47 -16.10
CA GLY A 8 3.31 -7.57 -15.89
C GLY A 8 3.64 -8.45 -14.69
N TRP A 9 2.71 -9.35 -14.42
CA TRP A 9 2.73 -10.21 -13.23
C TRP A 9 3.90 -11.19 -13.22
N ASP A 10 4.20 -11.82 -14.37
CA ASP A 10 5.15 -12.92 -14.41
C ASP A 10 6.61 -12.50 -14.52
N LYS A 11 6.87 -11.25 -14.88
CA LYS A 11 8.23 -10.82 -15.17
C LYS A 11 9.11 -10.70 -13.94
N LYS A 12 8.52 -10.23 -12.83
CA LYS A 12 9.25 -10.06 -11.55
C LYS A 12 8.46 -10.69 -10.42
N PRO A 13 8.52 -12.01 -10.27
CA PRO A 13 7.81 -12.67 -9.16
C PRO A 13 8.26 -12.20 -7.78
N ARG A 14 9.48 -11.66 -7.70
CA ARG A 14 10.05 -11.15 -6.46
C ARG A 14 10.78 -9.85 -6.75
N THR A 15 10.62 -8.88 -5.86
CA THR A 15 11.29 -7.58 -5.94
C THR A 15 12.06 -7.34 -4.64
N MET A 16 13.35 -7.06 -4.74
CA MET A 16 14.15 -6.75 -3.56
C MET A 16 13.67 -5.44 -2.93
N LEU A 17 13.62 -5.41 -1.60
CA LEU A 17 13.14 -4.26 -0.83
C LEU A 17 13.79 -2.94 -1.29
N ARG A 18 15.09 -2.96 -1.54
CA ARG A 18 15.84 -1.75 -1.95
C ARG A 18 15.41 -1.17 -3.28
N PHE A 19 14.68 -1.92 -4.10
CA PHE A 19 14.19 -1.46 -5.40
C PHE A 19 12.75 -0.97 -5.36
N VAL A 20 12.05 -1.18 -4.24
CA VAL A 20 10.68 -0.68 -4.09
C VAL A 20 10.75 0.83 -3.83
N LYS A 21 9.99 1.60 -4.59
CA LYS A 21 10.05 3.07 -4.54
C LYS A 21 8.68 3.69 -4.81
N PRO A 22 8.48 4.95 -4.42
CA PRO A 22 7.24 5.66 -4.74
C PRO A 22 6.95 5.66 -6.23
N GLY A 23 5.69 5.43 -6.58
CA GLY A 23 5.27 5.28 -7.97
C GLY A 23 5.18 3.84 -8.44
N ASP A 24 5.76 2.89 -7.70
CA ASP A 24 5.63 1.47 -8.05
C ASP A 24 4.17 1.04 -7.93
N ILE A 25 3.71 0.31 -8.95
CA ILE A 25 2.36 -0.25 -9.00
C ILE A 25 2.45 -1.72 -8.61
N PHE A 26 1.66 -2.11 -7.62
CA PHE A 26 1.63 -3.50 -7.17
C PHE A 26 0.29 -4.14 -7.44
N CYS A 27 0.32 -5.47 -7.47
CA CYS A 27 -0.84 -6.32 -7.64
C CYS A 27 -0.75 -7.46 -6.65
N PHE A 28 -1.88 -7.87 -6.10
CA PHE A 28 -1.92 -9.01 -5.20
C PHE A 28 -3.17 -9.86 -5.41
N GLN A 29 -3.06 -11.14 -5.10
CA GLN A 29 -4.16 -12.08 -5.19
C GLN A 29 -5.03 -12.01 -3.95
N LEU A 30 -6.34 -11.81 -4.12
CA LEU A 30 -7.31 -11.93 -3.04
C LEU A 30 -7.64 -13.40 -2.78
N ASN A 31 -7.80 -14.13 -3.86
CA ASN A 31 -8.06 -15.58 -3.87
C ASN A 31 -7.57 -16.10 -5.22
N ASN A 32 -7.85 -17.35 -5.54
CA ASN A 32 -7.36 -17.96 -6.76
C ASN A 32 -7.85 -17.32 -8.07
N LYS A 33 -8.80 -16.41 -8.00
CA LYS A 33 -9.46 -15.86 -9.20
C LYS A 33 -9.39 -14.34 -9.31
N ASN A 34 -9.18 -13.64 -8.21
CA ASN A 34 -9.29 -12.18 -8.22
C ASN A 34 -8.01 -11.52 -7.73
N TYR A 35 -7.73 -10.38 -8.34
CA TYR A 35 -6.57 -9.55 -8.06
C TYR A 35 -7.00 -8.14 -7.70
N ARG A 36 -6.22 -7.50 -6.87
CA ARG A 36 -6.39 -6.10 -6.51
C ARG A 36 -5.07 -5.36 -6.70
N PHE A 37 -5.14 -4.04 -6.78
CA PHE A 37 -4.00 -3.22 -7.18
C PHE A 37 -3.82 -2.06 -6.23
N GLY A 38 -2.60 -1.54 -6.19
CA GLY A 38 -2.27 -0.35 -5.42
C GLY A 38 -0.99 0.30 -5.90
N ARG A 39 -0.58 1.33 -5.17
CA ARG A 39 0.62 2.11 -5.52
C ARG A 39 1.39 2.48 -4.26
N ILE A 40 2.71 2.37 -4.35
CA ILE A 40 3.62 2.81 -3.31
C ILE A 40 3.67 4.33 -3.33
N MET A 41 3.40 4.97 -2.19
CA MET A 41 3.34 6.42 -2.08
C MET A 41 4.59 7.03 -1.50
N SER A 42 5.17 6.41 -0.45
CA SER A 42 6.31 6.98 0.25
C SER A 42 7.03 5.93 1.07
N PHE A 43 8.32 6.12 1.27
CA PHE A 43 9.14 5.29 2.15
C PHE A 43 8.95 5.71 3.61
N MET A 44 8.93 4.72 4.49
CA MET A 44 9.02 4.93 5.94
C MET A 44 10.00 3.92 6.55
N THR A 45 10.45 4.20 7.77
CA THR A 45 11.38 3.30 8.48
C THR A 45 10.82 1.89 8.65
N VAL A 46 9.51 1.76 8.85
CA VAL A 46 8.86 0.47 9.11
C VAL A 46 8.23 -0.17 7.88
N GLY A 47 8.34 0.47 6.72
CA GLY A 47 7.74 -0.02 5.48
C GLY A 47 7.43 1.10 4.52
N HIS A 48 6.43 0.93 3.67
CA HIS A 48 6.03 1.94 2.69
C HIS A 48 4.58 2.32 2.87
N ILE A 49 4.31 3.63 2.92
CA ILE A 49 2.93 4.12 2.84
C ILE A 49 2.42 3.82 1.45
N SER A 50 1.25 3.22 1.36
CA SER A 50 0.69 2.76 0.10
C SER A 50 -0.81 2.96 0.06
N GLU A 51 -1.34 3.14 -1.14
CA GLU A 51 -2.78 3.19 -1.38
C GLU A 51 -3.22 1.93 -2.12
N ILE A 52 -4.41 1.46 -1.79
CA ILE A 52 -5.03 0.32 -2.46
C ILE A 52 -6.25 0.84 -3.20
N PHE A 53 -6.32 0.53 -4.50
CA PHE A 53 -7.39 1.03 -5.36
C PHE A 53 -8.69 0.23 -5.20
N ASP A 54 -9.80 0.86 -5.55
CA ASP A 54 -11.12 0.26 -5.59
C ASP A 54 -11.34 -0.57 -6.87
N ILE A 55 -10.29 -1.19 -7.38
CA ILE A 55 -10.29 -1.98 -8.61
C ILE A 55 -10.03 -3.44 -8.26
N GLU A 56 -10.93 -4.31 -8.70
CA GLU A 56 -10.78 -5.76 -8.59
C GLU A 56 -10.90 -6.35 -9.99
N SER A 57 -10.05 -7.32 -10.32
CA SER A 57 -10.01 -7.91 -11.65
C SER A 57 -9.73 -9.42 -11.58
N GLU A 58 -10.22 -10.14 -12.57
CA GLU A 58 -9.91 -11.57 -12.72
C GLU A 58 -8.52 -11.80 -13.32
N GLN A 59 -7.88 -10.73 -13.81
CA GLN A 59 -6.55 -10.78 -14.41
C GLN A 59 -5.60 -9.83 -13.67
N PRO A 60 -4.31 -10.19 -13.51
CA PRO A 60 -3.34 -9.32 -12.85
C PRO A 60 -2.82 -8.22 -13.80
N ILE A 61 -3.73 -7.52 -14.42
CA ILE A 61 -3.46 -6.50 -15.44
C ILE A 61 -4.26 -5.25 -15.11
N ILE A 62 -3.61 -4.10 -15.17
CA ILE A 62 -4.25 -2.81 -14.96
C ILE A 62 -3.70 -1.81 -15.99
N THR A 63 -4.52 -0.85 -16.37
CA THR A 63 -4.14 0.19 -17.32
C THR A 63 -3.85 1.51 -16.59
N ASP A 64 -3.11 2.39 -17.24
CA ASP A 64 -2.85 3.73 -16.72
C ASP A 64 -4.16 4.53 -16.57
N ASP A 65 -5.08 4.36 -17.51
CA ASP A 65 -6.38 5.02 -17.46
C ASP A 65 -7.18 4.59 -16.23
N ALA A 66 -7.18 3.30 -15.93
CA ALA A 66 -7.85 2.76 -14.73
C ALA A 66 -7.25 3.35 -13.45
N ILE A 67 -5.92 3.47 -13.38
CA ILE A 67 -5.26 4.05 -12.21
C ILE A 67 -5.60 5.53 -12.06
N LYS A 68 -5.65 6.27 -13.16
CA LYS A 68 -5.98 7.70 -13.14
C LYS A 68 -7.38 7.97 -12.59
N HIS A 69 -8.31 7.05 -12.80
CA HIS A 69 -9.70 7.19 -12.36
C HIS A 69 -10.00 6.42 -11.06
N ALA A 70 -9.02 5.68 -10.55
CA ALA A 70 -9.20 4.87 -9.35
C ALA A 70 -9.34 5.72 -8.10
N LYS A 71 -10.10 5.21 -7.15
CA LYS A 71 -10.20 5.76 -5.80
C LYS A 71 -9.57 4.77 -4.83
N ARG A 72 -9.23 5.27 -3.66
CA ARG A 72 -8.75 4.41 -2.57
C ARG A 72 -9.93 3.64 -1.98
N ILE A 73 -9.77 2.35 -1.79
CA ILE A 73 -10.80 1.53 -1.17
C ILE A 73 -10.77 1.63 0.35
N ILE A 74 -9.60 1.90 0.90
CA ILE A 74 -9.37 2.15 2.33
C ILE A 74 -8.42 3.32 2.46
N GLU A 75 -8.30 3.87 3.68
CA GLU A 75 -7.28 4.87 3.96
C GLU A 75 -5.88 4.27 3.72
N PRO A 76 -4.90 5.08 3.28
CA PRO A 76 -3.54 4.59 3.09
C PRO A 76 -3.00 3.90 4.34
N ILE A 77 -2.26 2.84 4.12
CA ILE A 77 -1.67 2.01 5.17
C ILE A 77 -0.17 1.87 4.94
N ILE A 78 0.53 1.36 5.95
CA ILE A 78 1.94 1.03 5.82
C ILE A 78 2.04 -0.45 5.49
N LEU A 79 2.70 -0.76 4.37
CA LEU A 79 2.93 -2.15 3.96
C LEU A 79 4.18 -2.71 4.62
N ASP A 80 4.11 -3.96 5.05
CA ASP A 80 5.30 -4.74 5.39
C ASP A 80 5.96 -5.19 4.07
N THR A 81 6.65 -4.25 3.46
CA THR A 81 7.15 -4.37 2.09
C THR A 81 8.09 -5.54 1.90
N TYR A 82 8.96 -5.77 2.87
CA TYR A 82 9.91 -6.89 2.81
C TYR A 82 9.17 -8.23 2.74
N SER A 83 8.21 -8.44 3.62
CA SER A 83 7.45 -9.70 3.67
C SER A 83 6.60 -9.92 2.43
N LEU A 84 6.04 -8.84 1.88
CA LEU A 84 5.11 -8.95 0.75
C LEU A 84 5.83 -9.16 -0.58
N PHE A 85 6.94 -8.45 -0.83
CA PHE A 85 7.55 -8.41 -2.15
C PHE A 85 8.93 -9.07 -2.23
N ASP A 86 9.71 -9.01 -1.16
CA ASP A 86 11.10 -9.48 -1.19
C ASP A 86 11.22 -10.92 -0.68
N LYS A 87 10.62 -11.20 0.46
CA LYS A 87 10.68 -12.55 1.03
C LYS A 87 9.72 -13.46 0.27
N LYS A 88 10.23 -14.59 -0.22
CA LYS A 88 9.39 -15.58 -0.88
C LYS A 88 8.40 -16.17 0.12
N ILE A 89 7.11 -16.01 -0.15
CA ILE A 89 6.03 -16.57 0.66
C ILE A 89 5.57 -17.87 0.02
N GLU A 90 5.57 -18.96 0.78
CA GLU A 90 5.23 -20.30 0.29
C GLU A 90 3.72 -20.58 0.29
N THR A 91 2.90 -19.64 0.72
CA THR A 91 1.48 -19.86 1.00
C THR A 91 0.53 -19.50 -0.12
N GLY A 92 1.02 -19.18 -1.31
CA GLY A 92 0.16 -18.89 -2.46
C GLY A 92 -0.50 -17.51 -2.48
N SER A 93 -0.24 -16.69 -1.48
CA SER A 93 -0.71 -15.30 -1.44
C SER A 93 0.39 -14.42 -2.04
N ASP A 94 0.32 -14.23 -3.35
CA ASP A 94 1.37 -13.50 -4.06
C ASP A 94 1.08 -12.01 -4.10
N TRP A 95 2.15 -11.24 -3.85
CA TRP A 95 2.21 -9.80 -4.04
C TRP A 95 3.37 -9.49 -4.98
N ARG A 96 3.12 -8.71 -6.03
CA ARG A 96 4.15 -8.40 -7.02
C ARG A 96 4.11 -6.94 -7.44
N ILE A 97 5.28 -6.37 -7.70
CA ILE A 97 5.38 -5.06 -8.36
C ILE A 97 5.28 -5.33 -9.87
N ILE A 98 4.26 -4.77 -10.50
CA ILE A 98 3.95 -5.04 -11.91
C ILE A 98 4.23 -3.86 -12.83
N GLY A 99 4.54 -2.71 -12.28
CA GLY A 99 4.80 -1.51 -13.06
C GLY A 99 5.31 -0.37 -12.22
N HIS A 100 5.53 0.76 -12.87
CA HIS A 100 6.00 1.97 -12.23
C HIS A 100 5.47 3.20 -12.96
N GLN A 101 5.12 4.22 -12.19
CA GLN A 101 4.74 5.53 -12.70
C GLN A 101 5.91 6.50 -12.52
N ASN A 102 6.48 6.96 -13.64
CA ASN A 102 7.50 7.99 -13.61
C ASN A 102 6.89 9.34 -13.22
N ASN A 103 7.68 10.21 -12.62
CA ASN A 103 7.26 11.56 -12.21
C ASN A 103 6.05 11.53 -11.26
N TYR A 104 5.93 10.47 -10.49
CA TYR A 104 4.85 10.33 -9.52
C TYR A 104 5.03 11.31 -8.37
N SER A 105 3.94 12.00 -8.02
CA SER A 105 3.86 12.84 -6.83
C SER A 105 2.57 12.47 -6.09
N PRO A 106 2.65 12.06 -4.83
CA PRO A 106 1.45 11.67 -4.07
C PRO A 106 0.47 12.81 -3.91
N ASP A 107 -0.81 12.53 -4.13
CA ASP A 107 -1.92 13.47 -3.95
C ASP A 107 -2.74 13.11 -2.72
N GLY A 108 -3.48 14.11 -2.20
CA GLY A 108 -4.41 13.91 -1.11
C GLY A 108 -3.73 13.42 0.16
N VAL A 109 -2.54 13.94 0.46
CA VAL A 109 -1.71 13.47 1.57
C VAL A 109 -1.94 14.24 2.88
N ASP A 110 -2.67 15.35 2.84
CA ASP A 110 -2.84 16.25 3.99
C ASP A 110 -3.51 15.58 5.19
N ASN A 111 -4.36 14.60 4.94
CA ASN A 111 -5.09 13.89 5.98
C ASN A 111 -4.54 12.49 6.27
N ILE A 112 -3.38 12.17 5.70
CA ILE A 112 -2.76 10.87 5.93
C ILE A 112 -1.90 10.94 7.19
N SER A 113 -2.29 10.18 8.21
CA SER A 113 -1.58 10.11 9.49
C SER A 113 -1.74 8.72 10.09
N PHE A 114 -0.79 8.35 10.93
CA PHE A 114 -0.76 7.04 11.58
C PHE A 114 -0.59 7.21 13.08
N ALA A 115 -1.42 6.55 13.84
CA ALA A 115 -1.41 6.63 15.30
C ALA A 115 -0.38 5.68 15.90
N PHE A 116 0.26 6.14 16.98
CA PHE A 116 1.17 5.33 17.78
C PHE A 116 1.17 5.80 19.23
N GLY A 117 1.92 5.13 20.08
CA GLY A 117 1.92 5.39 21.51
C GLY A 117 0.74 4.71 22.20
N ILE A 118 0.70 4.78 23.52
CA ILE A 118 -0.33 4.16 24.36
C ILE A 118 -0.73 5.06 25.50
N GLY A 119 -1.93 4.84 26.05
CA GLY A 119 -2.42 5.54 27.24
C GLY A 119 -2.51 7.04 27.04
N ASP A 120 -1.84 7.79 27.90
CA ASP A 120 -1.82 9.25 27.83
C ASP A 120 -0.82 9.80 26.81
N ASP A 121 -0.07 8.93 26.15
CA ASP A 121 0.98 9.30 25.20
C ASP A 121 0.59 8.97 23.77
N CYS A 122 -0.68 9.13 23.43
CA CYS A 122 -1.17 8.92 22.07
C CYS A 122 -0.65 10.02 21.15
N LYS A 123 -0.09 9.61 20.01
CA LYS A 123 0.49 10.49 19.01
C LYS A 123 0.11 10.06 17.62
N LYS A 124 0.26 10.98 16.66
CA LYS A 124 0.18 10.67 15.25
C LYS A 124 1.41 11.15 14.52
N LYS A 125 1.77 10.43 13.47
CA LYS A 125 2.81 10.82 12.54
C LYS A 125 2.14 11.02 11.19
N ASP A 126 2.27 12.22 10.62
CA ASP A 126 1.66 12.51 9.33
C ASP A 126 2.52 12.02 8.17
N PHE A 127 2.02 12.20 6.94
CA PHE A 127 2.69 11.76 5.73
C PHE A 127 4.10 12.35 5.60
N ASN A 128 4.31 13.56 6.09
CA ASN A 128 5.59 14.25 6.01
C ASN A 128 6.52 13.97 7.20
N GLY A 129 6.09 13.14 8.13
CA GLY A 129 6.88 12.76 9.29
C GLY A 129 6.73 13.65 10.51
N ASN A 130 5.79 14.59 10.51
CA ASN A 130 5.52 15.45 11.66
C ASN A 130 4.75 14.68 12.71
N VAL A 131 5.19 14.82 13.97
CA VAL A 131 4.59 14.12 15.11
C VAL A 131 3.83 15.12 15.97
N THR A 132 2.58 14.82 16.28
CA THR A 132 1.74 15.63 17.17
C THR A 132 0.97 14.74 18.13
N SER A 133 0.63 15.31 19.30
CA SER A 133 -0.19 14.61 20.30
C SER A 133 -1.64 14.60 19.86
N ILE A 134 -2.32 13.49 20.15
CA ILE A 134 -3.74 13.30 19.83
C ILE A 134 -4.47 12.72 21.05
N THR A 135 -5.79 12.75 21.00
CA THR A 135 -6.61 12.12 22.04
C THR A 135 -6.66 10.61 21.83
N THR A 136 -7.02 9.88 22.90
CA THR A 136 -7.26 8.42 22.81
C THR A 136 -8.37 8.12 21.80
N GLU A 137 -9.39 8.95 21.77
CA GLU A 137 -10.52 8.80 20.86
C GLU A 137 -10.08 8.92 19.39
N GLU A 138 -9.24 9.92 19.07
CA GLU A 138 -8.66 10.08 17.75
C GLU A 138 -7.77 8.88 17.40
N TRP A 139 -6.98 8.43 18.37
CA TRP A 139 -6.07 7.30 18.21
C TRP A 139 -6.82 6.02 17.81
N GLU A 140 -7.95 5.76 18.44
CA GLU A 140 -8.76 4.56 18.17
C GLU A 140 -9.31 4.52 16.74
N LYS A 141 -9.58 5.67 16.15
CA LYS A 141 -10.18 5.79 14.82
C LYS A 141 -9.16 5.83 13.70
N MET A 142 -7.89 6.02 14.01
CA MET A 142 -6.83 6.27 13.03
C MET A 142 -6.08 4.98 12.68
N PRO A 143 -5.64 4.82 11.41
CA PRO A 143 -4.72 3.72 11.06
C PRO A 143 -3.48 3.78 11.93
N LYS A 144 -2.95 2.62 12.31
CA LYS A 144 -1.81 2.53 13.22
C LYS A 144 -0.49 2.62 12.47
N LEU A 145 0.52 3.15 13.15
CA LEU A 145 1.90 3.24 12.65
C LEU A 145 2.57 1.88 12.82
N SER A 146 2.13 0.92 12.02
CA SER A 146 2.68 -0.42 12.03
C SER A 146 2.55 -1.03 10.63
N PRO A 147 3.51 -1.87 10.22
CA PRO A 147 3.45 -2.50 8.90
C PRO A 147 2.37 -3.57 8.85
N HIS A 148 1.67 -3.63 7.72
CA HIS A 148 0.63 -4.61 7.47
C HIS A 148 1.11 -5.65 6.48
N GLY A 149 0.97 -6.94 6.84
CA GLY A 149 1.22 -8.06 5.95
C GLY A 149 -0.04 -8.50 5.22
N ASP A 150 0.08 -9.57 4.46
CA ASP A 150 -1.00 -10.09 3.62
C ASP A 150 -2.29 -10.37 4.40
N TYR A 151 -2.18 -11.06 5.51
CA TYR A 151 -3.33 -11.42 6.33
C TYR A 151 -4.07 -10.18 6.85
N ASP A 152 -3.32 -9.23 7.39
CA ASP A 152 -3.91 -8.01 7.96
C ASP A 152 -4.63 -7.18 6.91
N ILE A 153 -4.04 -7.07 5.73
CA ILE A 153 -4.60 -6.28 4.63
C ILE A 153 -5.90 -6.92 4.13
N LYS A 154 -5.90 -8.22 3.94
CA LYS A 154 -7.10 -8.95 3.51
C LYS A 154 -8.22 -8.83 4.54
N LYS A 155 -7.87 -8.86 5.82
CA LYS A 155 -8.83 -8.66 6.90
C LYS A 155 -9.44 -7.25 6.86
N LEU A 156 -8.62 -6.22 6.61
CA LEU A 156 -9.12 -4.86 6.44
C LEU A 156 -10.08 -4.74 5.26
N LEU A 157 -9.76 -5.39 4.14
CA LEU A 157 -10.58 -5.36 2.94
C LEU A 157 -11.90 -6.12 3.15
N ASP A 158 -11.89 -7.20 3.88
CA ASP A 158 -13.10 -7.99 4.18
C ASP A 158 -14.07 -7.25 5.11
N ALA A 159 -13.59 -6.27 5.86
CA ALA A 159 -14.40 -5.49 6.80
C ALA A 159 -15.18 -4.34 6.13
N ILE A 160 -15.01 -4.15 4.84
CA ILE A 160 -15.69 -3.07 4.09
C ILE A 160 -17.11 -3.46 3.73
#